data_75e5512be0ea165b274763e8fc049dc5
#
_entry.id   75e5512be0ea165b274763e8fc049dc5
#
_cell.length_a   1.000
_cell.length_b   1.000
_cell.length_c   1.000
_cell.angle_alpha   90.00
_cell.angle_beta   90.00
_cell.angle_gamma   90.00
#
_symmetry.space_group_name_H-M   'P 1'
#
loop_
_entity.id
_entity.type
_entity.pdbx_description
1 polymer ?
#
loop_
_entity_poly.entity_id
_entity_poly.type
_entity_poly.pdbx_seq_one_letter_code
_entity_poly.pdbx_strand_id
1 'polypeptide(L)'
;MHAGGGPSWVIRENASRAVLLALYLREVLAIASPVELPRLRDIGATGGPLPTDRQDALERQWREWWAMTVEPEAHPSPVPLELVEAYDTDVALPTTGAEELHQAILPHAEAARAWAEWAHEQYRSASAARRGDSYRAYAGTIAEHEREVGRRAHSFELNVEIVPFQGTGVWWIGSMTVAVTDSLRADAAAFDDAIHPIIAELA
;
A
#
# COMPACT_ATOMS: atom_id res chain seq x y z
N MET A 1 -0.80 -5.12 42.04
CA MET A 1 0.10 -4.30 41.18
C MET A 1 -0.42 -4.39 39.76
N HIS A 2 -1.22 -3.41 39.34
CA HIS A 2 -1.56 -3.29 37.90
C HIS A 2 -0.37 -2.63 37.22
N ALA A 3 0.32 -3.39 36.41
CA ALA A 3 1.23 -2.82 35.40
C ALA A 3 0.34 -2.04 34.43
N GLY A 4 0.24 -0.74 34.62
CA GLY A 4 -0.42 0.16 33.71
C GLY A 4 0.38 0.13 32.40
N GLY A 5 -0.10 -0.63 31.42
CA GLY A 5 0.37 -0.49 30.03
C GLY A 5 0.04 0.93 29.60
N GLY A 6 1.07 1.76 29.41
CA GLY A 6 0.89 3.07 28.79
C GLY A 6 0.40 2.89 27.35
N PRO A 7 -0.11 3.96 26.72
CA PRO A 7 -0.49 3.92 25.32
C PRO A 7 0.67 3.38 24.49
N SER A 8 0.37 2.48 23.56
CA SER A 8 1.35 1.86 22.67
C SER A 8 0.96 2.16 21.23
N TRP A 9 1.96 2.46 20.42
CA TRP A 9 1.77 2.65 19.00
C TRP A 9 2.67 1.65 18.24
N VAL A 10 2.19 1.22 17.10
CA VAL A 10 2.90 0.30 16.20
C VAL A 10 2.86 0.88 14.79
N ILE A 11 4.02 1.18 14.25
CA ILE A 11 4.15 1.62 12.85
C ILE A 11 4.97 0.57 12.10
N ARG A 12 4.38 0.07 11.00
CA ARG A 12 5.01 -0.91 10.12
C ARG A 12 5.28 -0.27 8.77
N GLU A 13 6.55 -0.11 8.42
CA GLU A 13 6.97 0.39 7.11
C GLU A 13 7.41 -0.78 6.24
N ASN A 14 6.85 -0.87 5.04
CA ASN A 14 7.14 -1.93 4.09
C ASN A 14 6.96 -1.42 2.64
N ALA A 15 7.33 -2.25 1.67
CA ALA A 15 6.88 -2.22 0.29
C ALA A 15 6.37 -3.62 -0.05
N SER A 16 5.14 -3.90 0.35
CA SER A 16 4.52 -5.24 0.22
C SER A 16 4.42 -5.65 -1.25
N ARG A 17 4.90 -6.84 -1.60
CA ARG A 17 4.79 -7.34 -2.97
C ARG A 17 3.34 -7.44 -3.43
N ALA A 18 2.42 -7.80 -2.56
CA ALA A 18 1.01 -7.88 -2.90
C ALA A 18 0.43 -6.49 -3.27
N VAL A 19 0.76 -5.44 -2.50
CA VAL A 19 0.36 -4.06 -2.80
C VAL A 19 1.01 -3.57 -4.09
N LEU A 20 2.30 -3.83 -4.27
CA LEU A 20 3.03 -3.47 -5.49
C LEU A 20 2.45 -4.17 -6.73
N LEU A 21 2.12 -5.45 -6.65
CA LEU A 21 1.46 -6.21 -7.71
C LEU A 21 0.10 -5.64 -8.07
N ALA A 22 -0.73 -5.34 -7.07
CA ALA A 22 -2.05 -4.75 -7.30
C ALA A 22 -1.96 -3.40 -8.01
N LEU A 23 -1.01 -2.55 -7.62
CA LEU A 23 -0.77 -1.26 -8.26
C LEU A 23 -0.18 -1.41 -9.68
N TYR A 24 0.75 -2.34 -9.90
CA TYR A 24 1.25 -2.62 -11.24
C TYR A 24 0.12 -3.05 -12.18
N LEU A 25 -0.72 -3.98 -11.73
CA LEU A 25 -1.87 -4.45 -12.50
C LEU A 25 -2.90 -3.35 -12.76
N ARG A 26 -3.10 -2.44 -11.81
CA ARG A 26 -3.90 -1.22 -12.04
C ARG A 26 -3.40 -0.42 -13.25
N GLU A 27 -2.08 -0.25 -13.37
CA GLU A 27 -1.49 0.51 -14.49
C GLU A 27 -1.68 -0.20 -15.82
N VAL A 28 -1.25 -1.47 -15.91
CA VAL A 28 -1.25 -2.20 -17.19
C VAL A 28 -2.66 -2.50 -17.70
N LEU A 29 -3.63 -2.65 -16.80
CA LEU A 29 -5.04 -2.86 -17.11
C LEU A 29 -5.82 -1.54 -17.31
N ALA A 30 -5.17 -0.39 -17.22
CA ALA A 30 -5.76 0.93 -17.36
C ALA A 30 -6.92 1.19 -16.38
N ILE A 31 -6.88 0.61 -15.18
CA ILE A 31 -7.89 0.83 -14.14
C ILE A 31 -7.76 2.25 -13.60
N ALA A 32 -8.85 3.00 -13.61
CA ALA A 32 -8.85 4.40 -13.20
C ALA A 32 -8.89 4.59 -11.68
N SER A 33 -9.58 3.70 -10.98
CA SER A 33 -9.78 3.78 -9.52
C SER A 33 -8.58 3.25 -8.72
N PRO A 34 -8.32 3.78 -7.52
CA PRO A 34 -8.84 5.06 -7.03
C PRO A 34 -8.16 6.23 -7.73
N VAL A 35 -8.95 7.26 -8.04
CA VAL A 35 -8.49 8.42 -8.85
C VAL A 35 -7.48 9.28 -8.10
N GLU A 36 -7.52 9.23 -6.76
CA GLU A 36 -6.65 9.99 -5.86
C GLU A 36 -5.22 9.47 -5.86
N LEU A 37 -5.04 8.17 -6.16
CA LEU A 37 -3.71 7.57 -6.21
C LEU A 37 -3.00 7.95 -7.51
N PRO A 38 -1.77 8.46 -7.43
CA PRO A 38 -0.96 8.72 -8.61
C PRO A 38 -0.65 7.43 -9.38
N ARG A 39 -0.16 7.61 -10.60
CA ARG A 39 0.34 6.51 -11.42
C ARG A 39 1.73 6.07 -10.95
N LEU A 40 2.06 4.82 -11.18
CA LEU A 40 3.43 4.32 -10.99
C LEU A 40 4.38 4.97 -12.01
N ARG A 41 5.64 5.17 -11.60
CA ARG A 41 6.68 5.62 -12.52
C ARG A 41 7.01 4.53 -13.55
N ASP A 42 7.19 4.96 -14.78
CA ASP A 42 7.71 4.14 -15.90
C ASP A 42 6.84 2.93 -16.27
N ILE A 43 5.60 2.87 -15.74
CA ILE A 43 4.62 1.86 -16.11
C ILE A 43 3.47 2.53 -16.85
N GLY A 44 3.13 1.98 -18.02
CA GLY A 44 2.01 2.43 -18.82
C GLY A 44 1.02 1.32 -19.10
N ALA A 45 -0.19 1.69 -19.52
CA ALA A 45 -1.20 0.74 -19.96
C ALA A 45 -0.68 -0.05 -21.17
N THR A 46 -0.81 -1.36 -21.12
CA THR A 46 -0.41 -2.27 -22.19
C THR A 46 -1.58 -2.92 -22.91
N GLY A 47 -2.79 -2.81 -22.32
CA GLY A 47 -4.03 -3.32 -22.89
C GLY A 47 -4.69 -2.34 -23.85
N GLY A 48 -5.36 -2.87 -24.89
CA GLY A 48 -6.27 -2.08 -25.72
C GLY A 48 -7.59 -1.77 -24.97
N PRO A 49 -8.43 -0.86 -25.53
CA PRO A 49 -9.71 -0.54 -24.91
C PRO A 49 -10.62 -1.78 -24.87
N LEU A 50 -11.18 -2.04 -23.69
CA LEU A 50 -12.17 -3.09 -23.48
C LEU A 50 -13.59 -2.54 -23.75
N PRO A 51 -14.58 -3.40 -24.07
CA PRO A 51 -15.98 -3.04 -24.00
C PRO A 51 -16.33 -2.48 -22.60
N THR A 52 -17.22 -1.49 -22.55
CA THR A 52 -17.53 -0.75 -21.31
C THR A 52 -17.98 -1.65 -20.17
N ASP A 53 -18.82 -2.63 -20.45
CA ASP A 53 -19.33 -3.60 -19.47
C ASP A 53 -18.22 -4.47 -18.86
N ARG A 54 -17.25 -4.86 -19.66
CA ARG A 54 -16.07 -5.60 -19.20
C ARG A 54 -15.13 -4.70 -18.40
N GLN A 55 -14.95 -3.45 -18.81
CA GLN A 55 -14.12 -2.48 -18.07
C GLN A 55 -14.72 -2.19 -16.70
N ASP A 56 -16.04 -1.99 -16.62
CA ASP A 56 -16.76 -1.76 -15.36
C ASP A 56 -16.66 -2.98 -14.41
N ALA A 57 -16.79 -4.18 -14.96
CA ALA A 57 -16.64 -5.42 -14.20
C ALA A 57 -15.21 -5.56 -13.67
N LEU A 58 -14.21 -5.31 -14.50
CA LEU A 58 -12.79 -5.37 -14.15
C LEU A 58 -12.44 -4.35 -13.05
N GLU A 59 -12.91 -3.10 -13.18
CA GLU A 59 -12.66 -2.06 -12.17
C GLU A 59 -13.30 -2.40 -10.83
N ARG A 60 -14.52 -2.95 -10.84
CA ARG A 60 -15.19 -3.38 -9.61
C ARG A 60 -14.42 -4.52 -8.94
N GLN A 61 -14.08 -5.57 -9.69
CA GLN A 61 -13.36 -6.74 -9.18
C GLN A 61 -11.97 -6.36 -8.67
N TRP A 62 -11.25 -5.48 -9.37
CA TRP A 62 -9.97 -4.98 -8.92
C TRP A 62 -10.10 -4.20 -7.60
N ARG A 63 -11.10 -3.33 -7.44
CA ARG A 63 -11.32 -2.58 -6.19
C ARG A 63 -11.62 -3.48 -5.00
N GLU A 64 -12.43 -4.51 -5.21
CA GLU A 64 -12.72 -5.51 -4.18
C GLU A 64 -11.44 -6.25 -3.77
N TRP A 65 -10.67 -6.70 -4.74
CA TRP A 65 -9.38 -7.34 -4.48
C TRP A 65 -8.35 -6.39 -3.83
N TRP A 66 -8.30 -5.13 -4.28
CA TRP A 66 -7.45 -4.10 -3.69
C TRP A 66 -7.74 -3.90 -2.20
N ALA A 67 -8.99 -3.76 -1.81
CA ALA A 67 -9.39 -3.62 -0.42
C ALA A 67 -8.95 -4.82 0.44
N MET A 68 -9.14 -6.04 -0.06
CA MET A 68 -8.67 -7.28 0.60
C MET A 68 -7.14 -7.35 0.69
N THR A 69 -6.42 -6.80 -0.29
CA THR A 69 -4.96 -6.82 -0.33
C THR A 69 -4.37 -5.83 0.67
N VAL A 70 -4.95 -4.65 0.80
CA VAL A 70 -4.45 -3.59 1.69
C VAL A 70 -4.83 -3.84 3.13
N GLU A 71 -6.05 -4.27 3.40
CA GLU A 71 -6.60 -4.47 4.76
C GLU A 71 -7.43 -5.77 4.83
N PRO A 72 -6.78 -6.93 4.79
CA PRO A 72 -7.48 -8.22 4.74
C PRO A 72 -8.38 -8.48 5.95
N GLU A 73 -8.04 -7.92 7.12
CA GLU A 73 -8.84 -8.06 8.34
C GLU A 73 -10.13 -7.21 8.29
N ALA A 74 -10.06 -6.03 7.69
CA ALA A 74 -11.20 -5.13 7.53
C ALA A 74 -12.11 -5.53 6.35
N HIS A 75 -11.51 -6.15 5.34
CA HIS A 75 -12.19 -6.56 4.11
C HIS A 75 -12.00 -8.06 3.83
N PRO A 76 -12.52 -8.95 4.69
CA PRO A 76 -12.40 -10.39 4.44
C PRO A 76 -13.21 -10.81 3.21
N SER A 77 -12.68 -11.75 2.45
CA SER A 77 -13.43 -12.31 1.31
C SER A 77 -14.68 -13.05 1.80
N PRO A 78 -15.85 -12.82 1.18
CA PRO A 78 -17.09 -13.53 1.52
C PRO A 78 -17.09 -15.00 1.02
N VAL A 79 -16.14 -15.35 0.14
CA VAL A 79 -15.96 -16.68 -0.44
C VAL A 79 -14.51 -17.13 -0.28
N PRO A 80 -14.21 -18.45 -0.41
CA PRO A 80 -12.83 -18.92 -0.36
C PRO A 80 -11.94 -18.20 -1.37
N LEU A 81 -10.68 -17.97 -0.98
CA LEU A 81 -9.65 -17.45 -1.87
C LEU A 81 -8.88 -18.61 -2.49
N GLU A 82 -8.54 -18.45 -3.76
CA GLU A 82 -7.69 -19.38 -4.51
C GLU A 82 -6.45 -18.66 -5.02
N LEU A 83 -5.30 -19.29 -4.88
CA LEU A 83 -4.04 -18.75 -5.39
C LEU A 83 -4.06 -18.77 -6.92
N VAL A 84 -3.62 -17.67 -7.51
CA VAL A 84 -3.41 -17.58 -8.96
C VAL A 84 -2.01 -18.13 -9.26
N GLU A 85 -1.94 -19.35 -9.78
CA GLU A 85 -0.69 -20.13 -9.97
C GLU A 85 0.43 -19.31 -10.63
N ALA A 86 0.10 -18.50 -11.63
CA ALA A 86 1.07 -17.64 -12.32
C ALA A 86 1.74 -16.59 -11.43
N TYR A 87 1.20 -16.32 -10.25
CA TYR A 87 1.68 -15.33 -9.27
C TYR A 87 2.25 -15.98 -8.00
N ASP A 88 2.45 -17.27 -8.00
CA ASP A 88 2.94 -18.00 -6.81
C ASP A 88 1.98 -17.87 -5.61
N THR A 89 2.48 -17.32 -4.51
CA THR A 89 1.70 -17.04 -3.29
C THR A 89 1.31 -15.57 -3.14
N ASP A 90 1.70 -14.71 -4.07
CA ASP A 90 1.54 -13.26 -3.94
C ASP A 90 0.15 -12.75 -4.35
N VAL A 91 -0.62 -13.54 -5.12
CA VAL A 91 -1.97 -13.18 -5.55
C VAL A 91 -2.95 -14.32 -5.26
N ALA A 92 -3.97 -14.00 -4.46
CA ALA A 92 -5.13 -14.85 -4.25
C ALA A 92 -6.39 -14.07 -4.63
N LEU A 93 -7.30 -14.72 -5.35
CA LEU A 93 -8.56 -14.13 -5.78
C LEU A 93 -9.75 -14.92 -5.23
N PRO A 94 -10.92 -14.29 -5.04
CA PRO A 94 -12.16 -14.97 -4.75
C PRO A 94 -12.46 -16.04 -5.79
N THR A 95 -12.89 -17.22 -5.34
CA THR A 95 -13.23 -18.35 -6.23
C THR A 95 -14.44 -18.06 -7.15
N THR A 96 -15.22 -17.03 -6.83
CA THR A 96 -16.33 -16.53 -7.65
C THR A 96 -16.38 -15.02 -7.60
N GLY A 97 -16.81 -14.40 -8.68
CA GLY A 97 -16.99 -12.95 -8.78
C GLY A 97 -15.72 -12.16 -9.16
N ALA A 98 -14.60 -12.86 -9.45
CA ALA A 98 -13.34 -12.26 -9.87
C ALA A 98 -12.86 -12.76 -11.25
N GLU A 99 -13.76 -13.30 -12.07
CA GLU A 99 -13.43 -14.02 -13.30
C GLU A 99 -12.77 -13.10 -14.34
N GLU A 100 -13.28 -11.87 -14.52
CA GLU A 100 -12.70 -10.90 -15.46
C GLU A 100 -11.30 -10.46 -15.01
N LEU A 101 -11.13 -10.19 -13.72
CA LEU A 101 -9.84 -9.85 -13.15
C LEU A 101 -8.84 -11.00 -13.32
N HIS A 102 -9.26 -12.23 -12.97
CA HIS A 102 -8.42 -13.42 -13.10
C HIS A 102 -7.90 -13.58 -14.53
N GLN A 103 -8.78 -13.49 -15.53
CA GLN A 103 -8.39 -13.60 -16.93
C GLN A 103 -7.49 -12.44 -17.39
N ALA A 104 -7.79 -11.23 -16.92
CA ALA A 104 -7.05 -10.03 -17.33
C ALA A 104 -5.61 -9.99 -16.79
N ILE A 105 -5.37 -10.51 -15.59
CA ILE A 105 -4.04 -10.46 -14.97
C ILE A 105 -3.07 -11.52 -15.49
N LEU A 106 -3.57 -12.67 -15.96
CA LEU A 106 -2.72 -13.80 -16.38
C LEU A 106 -1.62 -13.43 -17.40
N PRO A 107 -1.91 -12.67 -18.48
CA PRO A 107 -0.90 -12.29 -19.46
C PRO A 107 0.23 -11.41 -18.91
N HIS A 108 0.02 -10.79 -17.75
CA HIS A 108 0.94 -9.83 -17.14
C HIS A 108 1.79 -10.45 -16.00
N ALA A 109 1.58 -11.71 -15.64
CA ALA A 109 2.12 -12.33 -14.43
C ALA A 109 3.65 -12.22 -14.34
N GLU A 110 4.37 -12.60 -15.39
CA GLU A 110 5.84 -12.56 -15.39
C GLU A 110 6.37 -11.14 -15.19
N ALA A 111 5.86 -10.17 -15.97
CA ALA A 111 6.28 -8.78 -15.89
C ALA A 111 5.91 -8.13 -14.55
N ALA A 112 4.71 -8.42 -14.05
CA ALA A 112 4.23 -7.91 -12.76
C ALA A 112 5.08 -8.40 -11.60
N ARG A 113 5.38 -9.70 -11.56
CA ARG A 113 6.24 -10.30 -10.52
C ARG A 113 7.67 -9.76 -10.57
N ALA A 114 8.26 -9.68 -11.75
CA ALA A 114 9.61 -9.13 -11.92
C ALA A 114 9.69 -7.68 -11.45
N TRP A 115 8.68 -6.88 -11.78
CA TRP A 115 8.62 -5.49 -11.34
C TRP A 115 8.39 -5.36 -9.82
N ALA A 116 7.47 -6.11 -9.24
CA ALA A 116 7.19 -6.06 -7.81
C ALA A 116 8.40 -6.50 -6.98
N GLU A 117 9.12 -7.54 -7.41
CA GLU A 117 10.36 -7.97 -6.78
C GLU A 117 11.44 -6.90 -6.87
N TRP A 118 11.62 -6.29 -8.05
CA TRP A 118 12.54 -5.18 -8.24
C TRP A 118 12.21 -4.00 -7.29
N ALA A 119 10.95 -3.57 -7.26
CA ALA A 119 10.52 -2.44 -6.42
C ALA A 119 10.69 -2.75 -4.92
N HIS A 120 10.36 -3.97 -4.50
CA HIS A 120 10.57 -4.43 -3.14
C HIS A 120 12.07 -4.41 -2.76
N GLU A 121 12.95 -4.88 -3.63
CA GLU A 121 14.40 -4.90 -3.37
C GLU A 121 14.99 -3.49 -3.35
N GLN A 122 14.50 -2.56 -4.19
CA GLN A 122 14.89 -1.15 -4.10
C GLN A 122 14.55 -0.57 -2.73
N TYR A 123 13.34 -0.83 -2.23
CA TYR A 123 12.94 -0.42 -0.88
C TYR A 123 13.84 -1.06 0.18
N ARG A 124 14.09 -2.37 0.14
CA ARG A 124 14.93 -3.07 1.11
C ARG A 124 16.34 -2.50 1.17
N SER A 125 16.93 -2.24 0.03
CA SER A 125 18.28 -1.66 -0.10
C SER A 125 18.32 -0.24 0.49
N ALA A 126 17.34 0.60 0.16
CA ALA A 126 17.21 1.94 0.69
C ALA A 126 16.93 1.95 2.21
N SER A 127 16.06 1.07 2.68
CA SER A 127 15.75 0.90 4.11
C SER A 127 16.97 0.44 4.91
N ALA A 128 17.75 -0.50 4.37
CA ALA A 128 18.98 -0.97 4.99
C ALA A 128 20.03 0.13 5.13
N ALA A 129 20.11 1.05 4.17
CA ALA A 129 20.99 2.22 4.23
C ALA A 129 20.56 3.22 5.31
N ARG A 130 19.27 3.30 5.62
CA ARG A 130 18.68 4.19 6.64
C ARG A 130 18.53 3.54 8.02
N ARG A 131 19.22 2.45 8.33
CA ARG A 131 19.07 1.69 9.57
C ARG A 131 19.09 2.58 10.82
N GLY A 132 18.01 2.54 11.58
CA GLY A 132 17.82 3.32 12.82
C GLY A 132 17.16 4.69 12.63
N ASP A 133 17.15 5.27 11.43
CA ASP A 133 16.55 6.58 11.19
C ASP A 133 15.04 6.50 10.98
N SER A 134 14.52 5.40 10.40
CA SER A 134 13.08 5.22 10.21
C SER A 134 12.30 5.25 11.53
N TYR A 135 12.74 4.47 12.51
CA TYR A 135 12.09 4.46 13.83
C TYR A 135 12.20 5.83 14.52
N ARG A 136 13.35 6.51 14.39
CA ARG A 136 13.56 7.83 15.01
C ARG A 136 12.65 8.90 14.42
N ALA A 137 12.41 8.88 13.11
CA ALA A 137 11.50 9.80 12.46
C ALA A 137 10.09 9.69 13.08
N TYR A 138 9.51 8.49 13.09
CA TYR A 138 8.19 8.27 13.68
C TYR A 138 8.12 8.59 15.18
N ALA A 139 9.11 8.13 15.96
CA ALA A 139 9.17 8.41 17.39
C ALA A 139 9.36 9.91 17.69
N GLY A 140 10.11 10.60 16.87
CA GLY A 140 10.30 12.05 16.94
C GLY A 140 9.00 12.80 16.72
N THR A 141 8.30 12.48 15.64
CA THR A 141 7.01 13.08 15.28
C THR A 141 5.94 12.84 16.37
N ILE A 142 5.88 11.62 16.92
CA ILE A 142 4.95 11.31 18.02
C ILE A 142 5.29 12.12 19.28
N ALA A 143 6.59 12.20 19.64
CA ALA A 143 7.00 12.98 20.80
C ALA A 143 6.78 14.50 20.62
N GLU A 144 6.83 15.00 19.41
CA GLU A 144 6.48 16.37 19.08
C GLU A 144 4.98 16.61 19.24
N HIS A 145 4.16 15.76 18.65
CA HIS A 145 2.70 15.80 18.82
C HIS A 145 2.30 15.74 20.29
N GLU A 146 2.85 14.82 21.11
CA GLU A 146 2.60 14.73 22.54
C GLU A 146 2.93 16.04 23.30
N ARG A 147 4.01 16.72 22.90
CA ARG A 147 4.39 18.02 23.44
C ARG A 147 3.39 19.12 23.09
N GLU A 148 2.93 19.14 21.84
CA GLU A 148 1.97 20.14 21.34
C GLU A 148 0.61 20.03 22.03
N VAL A 149 0.10 18.80 22.18
CA VAL A 149 -1.20 18.55 22.79
C VAL A 149 -1.17 18.43 24.31
N GLY A 150 0.02 18.33 24.91
CA GLY A 150 0.21 18.25 26.36
C GLY A 150 -0.27 16.92 26.99
N ARG A 151 -0.46 15.87 26.20
CA ARG A 151 -0.85 14.52 26.62
C ARG A 151 -0.12 13.45 25.83
N ARG A 152 -0.11 12.22 26.34
CA ARG A 152 0.41 11.07 25.58
C ARG A 152 -0.52 10.73 24.40
N ALA A 153 0.08 10.27 23.33
CA ALA A 153 -0.61 9.73 22.17
C ALA A 153 -1.54 8.57 22.57
N HIS A 154 -2.67 8.45 21.92
CA HIS A 154 -3.51 7.24 22.04
C HIS A 154 -2.79 6.02 21.44
N SER A 155 -3.26 4.83 21.77
CA SER A 155 -2.77 3.61 21.09
C SER A 155 -3.31 3.58 19.67
N PHE A 156 -2.40 3.40 18.70
CA PHE A 156 -2.79 3.26 17.29
C PHE A 156 -1.85 2.29 16.56
N GLU A 157 -2.30 1.82 15.40
CA GLU A 157 -1.48 1.12 14.43
C GLU A 157 -1.48 1.91 13.12
N LEU A 158 -0.34 1.91 12.42
CA LEU A 158 -0.21 2.53 11.10
C LEU A 158 0.69 1.65 10.22
N ASN A 159 0.19 1.27 9.07
CA ASN A 159 0.97 0.64 8.03
C ASN A 159 1.37 1.69 6.99
N VAL A 160 2.64 1.69 6.62
CA VAL A 160 3.22 2.63 5.64
C VAL A 160 3.79 1.81 4.49
N GLU A 161 3.14 1.89 3.33
CA GLU A 161 3.57 1.23 2.11
C GLU A 161 4.39 2.20 1.25
N ILE A 162 5.65 1.85 1.01
CA ILE A 162 6.55 2.68 0.17
C ILE A 162 6.38 2.25 -1.29
N VAL A 163 5.98 3.19 -2.13
CA VAL A 163 5.59 2.94 -3.51
C VAL A 163 6.29 3.91 -4.47
N PRO A 164 6.81 3.45 -5.62
CA PRO A 164 7.44 4.32 -6.62
C PRO A 164 6.39 5.03 -7.50
N PHE A 165 5.56 5.87 -6.90
CA PHE A 165 4.59 6.70 -7.62
C PHE A 165 5.25 7.85 -8.39
N GLN A 166 4.52 8.38 -9.38
CA GLN A 166 4.83 9.67 -9.99
C GLN A 166 4.52 10.78 -8.98
N GLY A 167 5.43 11.76 -8.88
CA GLY A 167 5.28 12.86 -7.92
C GLY A 167 5.78 12.50 -6.52
N THR A 168 5.33 13.28 -5.53
CA THR A 168 5.77 13.16 -4.13
C THR A 168 4.56 13.37 -3.23
N GLY A 169 4.35 12.50 -2.25
CA GLY A 169 3.22 12.64 -1.32
C GLY A 169 2.91 11.40 -0.49
N VAL A 170 1.82 11.54 0.28
CA VAL A 170 1.22 10.51 1.13
C VAL A 170 -0.27 10.40 0.79
N TRP A 171 -0.80 9.19 0.68
CA TRP A 171 -2.21 8.92 0.39
C TRP A 171 -2.73 7.82 1.30
N TRP A 172 -3.90 8.03 1.88
CA TRP A 172 -4.63 6.95 2.54
C TRP A 172 -5.05 5.91 1.48
N ILE A 173 -4.71 4.66 1.72
CA ILE A 173 -5.10 3.52 0.88
C ILE A 173 -5.96 2.50 1.63
N GLY A 174 -6.10 2.69 2.92
CA GLY A 174 -6.94 1.95 3.84
C GLY A 174 -7.22 2.80 5.06
N SER A 175 -7.94 2.29 6.05
CA SER A 175 -8.29 3.00 7.28
C SER A 175 -7.08 3.24 8.18
N MET A 176 -6.11 2.31 8.16
CA MET A 176 -4.89 2.34 8.96
C MET A 176 -3.64 2.15 8.08
N THR A 177 -3.76 2.39 6.78
CA THR A 177 -2.69 2.17 5.82
C THR A 177 -2.53 3.37 4.90
N VAL A 178 -1.32 3.90 4.82
CA VAL A 178 -0.94 4.97 3.89
C VAL A 178 0.09 4.48 2.88
N ALA A 179 -0.01 4.96 1.65
CA ALA A 179 1.03 4.84 0.65
C ALA A 179 1.88 6.12 0.64
N VAL A 180 3.19 5.95 0.64
CA VAL A 180 4.17 7.04 0.62
C VAL A 180 5.09 6.85 -0.58
N THR A 181 5.40 7.93 -1.30
CA THR A 181 6.36 7.83 -2.38
C THR A 181 7.77 7.54 -1.84
N ASP A 182 8.50 6.72 -2.56
CA ASP A 182 9.89 6.40 -2.27
C ASP A 182 10.78 7.66 -2.28
N SER A 183 10.50 8.63 -3.16
CA SER A 183 11.17 9.92 -3.22
C SER A 183 10.93 10.76 -1.96
N LEU A 184 9.69 10.83 -1.46
CA LEU A 184 9.39 11.51 -0.20
C LEU A 184 10.08 10.82 0.97
N ARG A 185 10.03 9.49 0.99
CA ARG A 185 10.67 8.70 2.06
C ARG A 185 12.19 8.86 2.08
N ALA A 186 12.81 9.20 0.96
CA ALA A 186 14.24 9.45 0.86
C ALA A 186 14.68 10.81 1.45
N ASP A 187 13.78 11.78 1.55
CA ASP A 187 14.00 13.09 2.16
C ASP A 187 13.43 13.08 3.59
N ALA A 188 14.33 12.98 4.59
CA ALA A 188 13.92 12.85 5.98
C ALA A 188 13.09 14.04 6.49
N ALA A 189 13.46 15.28 6.13
CA ALA A 189 12.77 16.47 6.58
C ALA A 189 11.37 16.58 5.95
N ALA A 190 11.30 16.41 4.63
CA ALA A 190 10.02 16.41 3.93
C ALA A 190 9.11 15.26 4.36
N PHE A 191 9.67 14.10 4.69
CA PHE A 191 8.92 12.97 5.21
C PHE A 191 8.35 13.26 6.60
N ASP A 192 9.15 13.82 7.53
CA ASP A 192 8.69 14.19 8.87
C ASP A 192 7.53 15.19 8.79
N ASP A 193 7.65 16.22 7.96
CA ASP A 193 6.58 17.20 7.72
C ASP A 193 5.30 16.56 7.17
N ALA A 194 5.43 15.59 6.26
CA ALA A 194 4.30 14.95 5.60
C ALA A 194 3.60 13.89 6.48
N ILE A 195 4.34 13.19 7.35
CA ILE A 195 3.79 12.14 8.22
C ILE A 195 3.20 12.71 9.52
N HIS A 196 3.61 13.91 9.92
CA HIS A 196 3.15 14.55 11.15
C HIS A 196 1.61 14.69 11.21
N PRO A 197 0.90 15.22 10.19
CA PRO A 197 -0.56 15.33 10.23
C PRO A 197 -1.25 13.96 10.29
N ILE A 198 -0.67 12.92 9.65
CA ILE A 198 -1.19 11.55 9.72
C ILE A 198 -1.11 11.00 11.15
N ILE A 199 0.02 11.20 11.81
CA ILE A 199 0.21 10.80 13.21
C ILE A 199 -0.71 11.59 14.13
N ALA A 200 -0.86 12.89 13.90
CA ALA A 200 -1.74 13.76 14.70
C ALA A 200 -3.23 13.37 14.60
N GLU A 201 -3.66 12.81 13.48
CA GLU A 201 -5.01 12.29 13.29
C GLU A 201 -5.26 11.00 14.09
N LEU A 202 -4.22 10.16 14.25
CA LEU A 202 -4.31 8.85 14.90
C LEU A 202 -4.01 8.90 16.40
N ALA A 203 -3.20 9.86 16.86
CA ALA A 203 -2.64 9.94 18.21
C ALA A 203 -3.48 10.81 19.16
#